data_59b5f544ea6fdf83a754addd8e24db7a
#
_entry.id   59b5f544ea6fdf83a754addd8e24db7a
#
_cell.length_a   1.000
_cell.length_b   1.000
_cell.length_c   1.000
_cell.angle_alpha   90.00
_cell.angle_beta   90.00
_cell.angle_gamma   90.00
#
_symmetry.space_group_name_H-M   'P 1'
#
loop_
_entity.id
_entity.type
_entity.pdbx_description
1 polymer ?
#
loop_
_entity_poly.entity_id
_entity_poly.type
_entity_poly.pdbx_seq_one_letter_code
_entity_poly.pdbx_strand_id
1 'polypeptide(L)' 'IFLEQRWRLLGAIEAMNGLILFGLTTAFLFAAIEEVRPVRRH' A
#
# COMPACT_ATOMS: atom_id res chain seq x y z
N ILE A 1 -22.57 20.74 4.61
CA ILE A 1 -21.72 20.44 5.68
C ILE A 1 -21.53 18.98 5.89
N PHE A 2 -22.61 18.26 6.00
CA PHE A 2 -22.50 16.83 6.08
C PHE A 2 -21.83 16.28 4.84
N LEU A 3 -22.16 16.86 3.71
CA LEU A 3 -21.61 16.41 2.46
C LEU A 3 -20.11 16.53 2.45
N GLU A 4 -19.61 17.64 2.92
CA GLU A 4 -18.20 17.86 2.93
C GLU A 4 -17.48 16.83 3.77
N GLN A 5 -18.02 16.53 4.93
CA GLN A 5 -17.41 15.57 5.80
C GLN A 5 -17.46 14.19 5.19
N ARG A 6 -18.54 13.90 4.49
CA ARG A 6 -18.68 12.62 3.88
C ARG A 6 -17.66 12.43 2.79
N TRP A 7 -17.44 13.45 1.99
CA TRP A 7 -16.47 13.38 0.93
C TRP A 7 -15.06 13.20 1.50
N ARG A 8 -14.77 13.84 2.58
CA ARG A 8 -13.47 13.73 3.19
C ARG A 8 -13.26 12.31 3.72
N LEU A 9 -14.30 11.73 4.25
CA LEU A 9 -14.20 10.39 4.77
C LEU A 9 -13.96 9.42 3.66
N LEU A 10 -14.61 9.62 2.54
CA LEU A 10 -14.42 8.74 1.40
C LEU A 10 -13.00 8.84 0.88
N GLY A 11 -12.46 10.05 0.86
CA GLY A 11 -11.10 10.25 0.44
C GLY A 11 -10.11 9.55 1.34
N ALA A 12 -10.38 9.58 2.64
CA ALA A 12 -9.50 8.94 3.60
C ALA A 12 -9.51 7.42 3.41
N ILE A 13 -10.69 6.88 3.16
CA ILE A 13 -10.81 5.45 2.95
C ILE A 13 -10.08 5.05 1.67
N GLU A 14 -10.21 5.87 0.66
CA GLU A 14 -9.56 5.59 -0.61
C GLU A 14 -8.04 5.64 -0.42
N ALA A 15 -7.57 6.60 0.33
CA ALA A 15 -6.15 6.74 0.57
C ALA A 15 -5.61 5.54 1.34
N MET A 16 -6.35 5.09 2.33
CA MET A 16 -5.94 3.94 3.11
C MET A 16 -5.90 2.70 2.24
N ASN A 17 -6.89 2.55 1.39
CA ASN A 17 -6.95 1.41 0.50
C ASN A 17 -5.76 1.42 -0.44
N GLY A 18 -5.44 2.58 -0.97
CA GLY A 18 -4.31 2.72 -1.86
C GLY A 18 -3.00 2.42 -1.17
N LEU A 19 -2.87 2.88 0.07
CA LEU A 19 -1.66 2.67 0.83
C LEU A 19 -1.46 1.18 1.10
N ILE A 20 -2.53 0.49 1.44
CA ILE A 20 -2.44 -0.94 1.71
C ILE A 20 -2.05 -1.69 0.44
N LEU A 21 -2.66 -1.35 -0.67
CA LEU A 21 -2.35 -2.00 -1.92
C LEU A 21 -0.91 -1.71 -2.33
N PHE A 22 -0.50 -0.48 -2.15
CA PHE A 22 0.84 -0.10 -2.52
C PHE A 22 1.87 -0.86 -1.67
N GLY A 23 1.62 -0.93 -0.37
CA GLY A 23 2.52 -1.63 0.51
C GLY A 23 2.57 -3.12 0.21
N LEU A 24 1.41 -3.69 -0.09
CA LEU A 24 1.34 -5.10 -0.37
C LEU A 24 2.06 -5.41 -1.67
N THR A 25 1.86 -4.59 -2.68
CA THR A 25 2.51 -4.79 -3.97
C THR A 25 4.02 -4.66 -3.84
N THR A 26 4.46 -3.67 -3.10
CA THR A 26 5.88 -3.44 -2.90
C THR A 26 6.51 -4.63 -2.18
N ALA A 27 5.83 -5.14 -1.17
CA ALA A 27 6.35 -6.26 -0.41
C ALA A 27 6.44 -7.49 -1.30
N PHE A 28 5.46 -7.68 -2.16
CA PHE A 28 5.45 -8.80 -3.05
C PHE A 28 6.61 -8.72 -4.04
N LEU A 29 6.82 -7.54 -4.59
CA LEU A 29 7.92 -7.35 -5.53
C LEU A 29 9.26 -7.57 -4.84
N PHE A 30 9.36 -7.11 -3.63
CA PHE A 30 10.58 -7.25 -2.87
C PHE A 30 10.88 -8.72 -2.63
N ALA A 31 9.87 -9.49 -2.27
CA ALA A 31 10.04 -10.90 -2.03
C ALA A 31 10.43 -11.62 -3.31
N ALA A 32 9.84 -11.21 -4.42
CA ALA A 32 10.14 -11.84 -5.71
C ALA A 32 11.58 -11.59 -6.10
N ILE A 33 12.04 -10.37 -5.86
CA ILE A 33 13.41 -10.04 -6.19
C ILE A 33 14.38 -10.84 -5.33
N GLU A 34 14.05 -11.00 -4.07
CA GLU A 34 14.90 -11.74 -3.16
C GLU A 34 15.01 -13.21 -3.60
N GLU A 35 13.95 -13.71 -4.16
CA GLU A 35 13.95 -15.07 -4.60
C GLU A 35 14.85 -15.25 -5.81
N VAL A 36 14.81 -14.32 -6.72
CA VAL A 36 15.64 -14.38 -7.90
C VAL A 36 17.07 -14.03 -7.55
N ARG A 37 17.26 -13.06 -6.68
CA ARG A 37 18.58 -12.63 -6.34
C ARG A 37 18.67 -12.52 -4.85
N PRO A 38 18.89 -13.57 -4.11
CA PRO A 38 18.93 -13.57 -2.65
C PRO A 38 19.88 -12.53 -2.11
N VAL A 39 19.35 -11.71 -1.24
CA VAL A 39 20.16 -10.71 -0.61
C VAL A 39 21.02 -11.37 0.45
N ARG A 40 22.29 -11.04 0.47
CA ARG A 40 23.12 -11.63 1.38
C ARG A 40 23.00 -11.00 2.68
N ARG A 41 22.81 -11.59 3.67
CA ARG A 41 22.72 -11.03 4.90
C ARG A 41 23.31 -11.94 5.85
N HIS A 42 23.93 -11.56 6.70
CA HIS A 42 24.47 -12.46 7.60
C HIS A 42 24.42 -12.11 8.79
#